data_00d96b3858318ab204f04931d094e78e
#
_entry.id   00d96b3858318ab204f04931d094e78e
#
_cell.length_a   1.000
_cell.length_b   1.000
_cell.length_c   1.000
_cell.angle_alpha   90.00
_cell.angle_beta   90.00
_cell.angle_gamma   90.00
#
_symmetry.space_group_name_H-M   'P 1'
#
loop_
_entity.id
_entity.type
_entity.pdbx_description
1 polymer ?
#
loop_
_entity_poly.entity_id
_entity_poly.type
_entity_poly.pdbx_seq_one_letter_code
_entity_poly.pdbx_strand_id
1 'polypeptide(L)'
;WLKKHEPKNYRRLATVLLPHDYLNHWFTGNAVMEYGDASGTALLDVANRKWSSAAIKAIDPKLAQALPPLIASDQPAGTLSAATAKSLGLSTDTVVSAGGGDNMMAAIGTGNVEPGIVTMSLGTSGTVYGYSAEVVVDPVGEFAAFCSSTGGWLPLVCTMNCTVATELLRDLFKLDLSGFEASLMAAKRGAGGVITVPYFNGERTPNLPAARACMLGMDSDNTRPENILRSAVEGVTFGLRHGLSRLQEEGVHAEKIVLSGGGANSPTWRQMVADVCNVAVLMYRQEEGAAFGAAIQALEIVSDSGLSELLQEHLYEDLERCCVPGGEAAGFYDDAFQEYQRAAEQVAGY
;
A
#
# COMPACT_ATOMS: atom_id res chain seq x y z
N TRP A 1 19.09 11.97 10.97
CA TRP A 1 18.85 12.00 12.42
C TRP A 1 19.98 11.32 13.19
N LEU A 2 20.24 10.01 12.95
CA LEU A 2 21.22 9.20 13.67
C LEU A 2 22.64 9.82 13.71
N LYS A 3 23.12 10.32 12.56
CA LYS A 3 24.44 10.98 12.47
C LYS A 3 24.55 12.18 13.39
N LYS A 4 23.46 12.96 13.54
CA LYS A 4 23.42 14.19 14.35
C LYS A 4 23.20 13.91 15.83
N HIS A 5 22.30 13.00 16.16
CA HIS A 5 21.84 12.78 17.55
C HIS A 5 22.50 11.60 18.25
N GLU A 6 23.01 10.62 17.47
CA GLU A 6 23.71 9.44 17.99
C GLU A 6 25.07 9.22 17.31
N PRO A 7 25.98 10.21 17.33
CA PRO A 7 27.21 10.16 16.54
C PRO A 7 28.16 9.00 16.94
N LYS A 8 28.07 8.51 18.18
CA LYS A 8 28.86 7.36 18.62
C LYS A 8 28.39 6.07 17.93
N ASN A 9 27.08 5.87 17.82
CA ASN A 9 26.49 4.74 17.12
C ASN A 9 26.73 4.84 15.61
N TYR A 10 26.53 6.02 15.04
CA TYR A 10 26.80 6.25 13.62
C TYR A 10 28.25 5.98 13.21
N ARG A 11 29.24 6.32 14.08
CA ARG A 11 30.65 5.99 13.80
C ARG A 11 30.92 4.50 13.73
N ARG A 12 30.15 3.69 14.46
CA ARG A 12 30.26 2.22 14.51
C ARG A 12 29.42 1.52 13.44
N LEU A 13 28.69 2.28 12.60
CA LEU A 13 27.89 1.71 11.53
C LEU A 13 28.76 0.83 10.63
N ALA A 14 28.40 -0.45 10.56
CA ALA A 14 29.04 -1.45 9.71
C ALA A 14 28.17 -1.78 8.49
N THR A 15 26.90 -2.09 8.73
CA THR A 15 25.97 -2.47 7.66
C THR A 15 24.59 -1.83 7.94
N VAL A 16 23.91 -1.40 6.88
CA VAL A 16 22.50 -0.95 6.93
C VAL A 16 21.64 -2.08 6.38
N LEU A 17 20.68 -2.52 7.19
CA LEU A 17 19.71 -3.53 6.80
C LEU A 17 18.31 -3.02 7.18
N LEU A 18 17.33 -3.27 6.34
CA LEU A 18 15.93 -3.09 6.69
C LEU A 18 15.46 -4.27 7.57
N PRO A 19 14.30 -4.19 8.23
CA PRO A 19 13.89 -5.22 9.19
C PRO A 19 13.88 -6.64 8.61
N HIS A 20 13.35 -6.83 7.39
CA HIS A 20 13.32 -8.17 6.78
C HIS A 20 14.73 -8.63 6.37
N ASP A 21 15.60 -7.74 5.86
CA ASP A 21 16.99 -8.07 5.53
C ASP A 21 17.77 -8.50 6.78
N TYR A 22 17.48 -7.84 7.93
CA TYR A 22 18.08 -8.24 9.20
C TYR A 22 17.64 -9.65 9.61
N LEU A 23 16.38 -10.00 9.39
CA LEU A 23 15.91 -11.37 9.63
C LEU A 23 16.60 -12.37 8.68
N ASN A 24 16.73 -12.04 7.40
CA ASN A 24 17.48 -12.84 6.44
C ASN A 24 18.94 -13.03 6.88
N HIS A 25 19.59 -11.95 7.35
CA HIS A 25 20.94 -12.03 7.90
C HIS A 25 21.01 -12.91 9.16
N TRP A 26 20.02 -12.81 10.06
CA TRP A 26 19.96 -13.65 11.24
C TRP A 26 19.76 -15.13 10.89
N PHE A 27 18.95 -15.43 9.89
CA PHE A 27 18.72 -16.79 9.41
C PHE A 27 19.96 -17.38 8.73
N THR A 28 20.59 -16.65 7.84
CA THR A 28 21.59 -17.18 6.90
C THR A 28 23.04 -16.80 7.24
N GLY A 29 23.25 -15.68 7.93
CA GLY A 29 24.54 -15.04 8.09
C GLY A 29 24.90 -14.09 6.92
N ASN A 30 24.15 -14.08 5.83
CA ASN A 30 24.38 -13.22 4.68
C ASN A 30 23.71 -11.85 4.88
N ALA A 31 24.44 -10.77 4.61
CA ALA A 31 23.89 -9.42 4.58
C ALA A 31 23.59 -9.05 3.13
N VAL A 32 22.35 -9.14 2.70
CA VAL A 32 21.85 -8.83 1.36
C VAL A 32 20.58 -8.00 1.49
N MET A 33 20.19 -7.30 0.42
CA MET A 33 18.95 -6.52 0.36
C MET A 33 18.28 -6.74 -0.99
N GLU A 34 16.96 -6.95 -0.98
CA GLU A 34 16.16 -7.17 -2.17
C GLU A 34 15.76 -5.82 -2.79
N TYR A 35 15.61 -5.76 -4.14
CA TYR A 35 15.35 -4.50 -4.86
C TYR A 35 14.08 -3.77 -4.44
N GLY A 36 13.00 -4.49 -4.16
CA GLY A 36 11.71 -3.90 -3.80
C GLY A 36 11.83 -3.11 -2.49
N ASP A 37 12.37 -3.74 -1.44
CA ASP A 37 12.55 -3.07 -0.15
C ASP A 37 13.69 -2.03 -0.19
N ALA A 38 14.76 -2.30 -0.95
CA ALA A 38 15.83 -1.32 -1.19
C ALA A 38 15.31 -0.02 -1.81
N SER A 39 14.25 -0.07 -2.61
CA SER A 39 13.59 1.11 -3.19
C SER A 39 13.10 2.08 -2.11
N GLY A 40 12.62 1.57 -0.97
CA GLY A 40 12.16 2.36 0.17
C GLY A 40 13.26 3.13 0.92
N THR A 41 14.54 2.83 0.65
CA THR A 41 15.67 3.52 1.29
C THR A 41 15.92 4.93 0.74
N ALA A 42 15.33 5.30 -0.39
CA ALA A 42 15.67 6.47 -1.20
C ALA A 42 17.14 6.52 -1.67
N LEU A 43 17.87 5.40 -1.56
CA LEU A 43 19.27 5.28 -2.00
C LEU A 43 19.42 4.42 -3.25
N LEU A 44 18.35 3.72 -3.67
CA LEU A 44 18.33 2.91 -4.89
C LEU A 44 18.02 3.79 -6.11
N ASP A 45 18.79 3.60 -7.17
CA ASP A 45 18.39 3.95 -8.54
C ASP A 45 17.42 2.86 -9.03
N VAL A 46 16.14 3.11 -8.88
CA VAL A 46 15.06 2.14 -9.12
C VAL A 46 15.05 1.69 -10.59
N ALA A 47 15.33 2.60 -11.53
CA ALA A 47 15.34 2.28 -12.94
C ALA A 47 16.45 1.30 -13.32
N ASN A 48 17.63 1.45 -12.69
CA ASN A 48 18.82 0.63 -12.98
C ASN A 48 19.07 -0.46 -11.94
N ARG A 49 18.24 -0.57 -10.89
CA ARG A 49 18.35 -1.55 -9.79
C ARG A 49 19.75 -1.60 -9.18
N LYS A 50 20.30 -0.43 -8.87
CA LYS A 50 21.63 -0.29 -8.26
C LYS A 50 21.64 0.85 -7.25
N TRP A 51 22.58 0.80 -6.32
CA TRP A 51 22.76 1.89 -5.39
C TRP A 51 23.12 3.20 -6.12
N SER A 52 22.40 4.27 -5.83
CA SER A 52 22.60 5.59 -6.41
C SER A 52 23.79 6.30 -5.75
N SER A 53 24.90 6.39 -6.46
CA SER A 53 26.07 7.12 -5.97
C SER A 53 25.79 8.61 -5.70
N ALA A 54 24.85 9.21 -6.45
CA ALA A 54 24.44 10.61 -6.25
C ALA A 54 23.63 10.77 -4.95
N ALA A 55 22.64 9.91 -4.71
CA ALA A 55 21.85 9.95 -3.47
C ALA A 55 22.71 9.65 -2.24
N ILE A 56 23.56 8.64 -2.31
CA ILE A 56 24.50 8.29 -1.24
C ILE A 56 25.41 9.47 -0.91
N LYS A 57 26.00 10.10 -1.93
CA LYS A 57 26.89 11.27 -1.74
C LYS A 57 26.17 12.47 -1.14
N ALA A 58 24.90 12.67 -1.50
CA ALA A 58 24.09 13.77 -0.96
C ALA A 58 23.80 13.61 0.54
N ILE A 59 23.68 12.37 1.03
CA ILE A 59 23.43 12.07 2.45
C ILE A 59 24.74 11.93 3.22
N ASP A 60 25.54 10.91 2.90
CA ASP A 60 26.85 10.67 3.48
C ASP A 60 27.62 9.63 2.63
N PRO A 61 28.78 9.97 2.05
CA PRO A 61 29.59 9.02 1.28
C PRO A 61 29.97 7.73 2.03
N LYS A 62 30.01 7.76 3.39
CA LYS A 62 30.28 6.59 4.22
C LYS A 62 29.26 5.47 4.00
N LEU A 63 28.03 5.80 3.66
CA LEU A 63 26.97 4.82 3.41
C LEU A 63 27.32 3.85 2.27
N ALA A 64 28.12 4.28 1.28
CA ALA A 64 28.52 3.41 0.18
C ALA A 64 29.21 2.09 0.64
N GLN A 65 29.89 2.12 1.79
CA GLN A 65 30.56 0.96 2.35
C GLN A 65 29.68 0.17 3.33
N ALA A 66 28.56 0.75 3.73
CA ALA A 66 27.63 0.16 4.70
C ALA A 66 26.38 -0.46 4.02
N LEU A 67 26.09 -0.12 2.76
CA LEU A 67 24.99 -0.72 2.02
C LEU A 67 25.37 -2.14 1.57
N PRO A 68 24.49 -3.14 1.77
CA PRO A 68 24.77 -4.52 1.39
C PRO A 68 24.68 -4.72 -0.13
N PRO A 69 25.19 -5.85 -0.65
CA PRO A 69 24.90 -6.28 -2.01
C PRO A 69 23.38 -6.40 -2.25
N LEU A 70 22.95 -6.01 -3.43
CA LEU A 70 21.57 -6.17 -3.87
C LEU A 70 21.37 -7.55 -4.48
N ILE A 71 20.21 -8.16 -4.23
CA ILE A 71 19.79 -9.42 -4.85
C ILE A 71 18.44 -9.25 -5.54
N ALA A 72 18.18 -10.07 -6.55
CA ALA A 72 16.89 -10.16 -7.20
C ALA A 72 15.91 -10.97 -6.32
N SER A 73 14.63 -10.69 -6.47
CA SER A 73 13.58 -11.26 -5.63
C SER A 73 13.35 -12.76 -5.85
N ASP A 74 13.75 -13.27 -7.01
CA ASP A 74 13.74 -14.69 -7.40
C ASP A 74 14.98 -15.46 -6.93
N GLN A 75 15.90 -14.79 -6.23
CA GLN A 75 17.11 -15.40 -5.70
C GLN A 75 16.97 -15.64 -4.19
N PRO A 76 17.49 -16.77 -3.66
CA PRO A 76 17.50 -16.98 -2.23
C PRO A 76 18.49 -16.04 -1.53
N ALA A 77 18.13 -15.56 -0.36
CA ALA A 77 19.07 -14.87 0.55
C ALA A 77 20.16 -15.83 1.07
N GLY A 78 19.90 -17.13 1.01
CA GLY A 78 20.83 -18.20 1.37
C GLY A 78 20.11 -19.42 1.95
N THR A 79 20.86 -20.23 2.70
CA THR A 79 20.31 -21.33 3.51
C THR A 79 20.53 -21.06 4.98
N LEU A 80 19.81 -21.75 5.86
CA LEU A 80 19.94 -21.56 7.29
C LEU A 80 21.36 -21.80 7.78
N SER A 81 21.87 -20.88 8.61
CA SER A 81 23.11 -21.09 9.34
C SER A 81 23.00 -22.29 10.29
N ALA A 82 24.08 -22.99 10.56
CA ALA A 82 24.08 -24.14 11.46
C ALA A 82 23.50 -23.83 12.87
N ALA A 83 23.76 -22.60 13.36
CA ALA A 83 23.24 -22.15 14.65
C ALA A 83 21.73 -21.97 14.62
N THR A 84 21.21 -21.31 13.57
CA THR A 84 19.79 -21.05 13.40
C THR A 84 19.02 -22.33 13.12
N ALA A 85 19.51 -23.18 12.21
CA ALA A 85 18.93 -24.48 11.92
C ALA A 85 18.77 -25.32 13.19
N LYS A 86 19.81 -25.39 14.00
CA LYS A 86 19.77 -26.11 15.31
C LYS A 86 18.74 -25.50 16.26
N SER A 87 18.65 -24.18 16.34
CA SER A 87 17.73 -23.49 17.26
C SER A 87 16.26 -23.68 16.86
N LEU A 88 15.96 -23.77 15.55
CA LEU A 88 14.63 -23.95 15.00
C LEU A 88 14.23 -25.43 14.80
N GLY A 89 15.18 -26.37 14.95
CA GLY A 89 14.94 -27.78 14.66
C GLY A 89 14.77 -28.09 13.18
N LEU A 90 15.36 -27.29 12.29
CA LEU A 90 15.29 -27.39 10.84
C LEU A 90 16.62 -27.87 10.24
N SER A 91 16.60 -28.28 8.96
CA SER A 91 17.82 -28.61 8.20
C SER A 91 18.59 -27.35 7.82
N THR A 92 19.92 -27.47 7.74
CA THR A 92 20.80 -26.46 7.15
C THR A 92 20.55 -26.25 5.65
N ASP A 93 19.88 -27.19 4.98
CA ASP A 93 19.52 -27.09 3.57
C ASP A 93 18.23 -26.29 3.34
N THR A 94 17.56 -25.86 4.44
CA THR A 94 16.36 -25.02 4.34
C THR A 94 16.71 -23.71 3.68
N VAL A 95 16.09 -23.43 2.53
CA VAL A 95 16.28 -22.19 1.76
C VAL A 95 15.55 -21.05 2.43
N VAL A 96 16.17 -19.88 2.45
CA VAL A 96 15.57 -18.60 2.86
C VAL A 96 15.39 -17.74 1.60
N SER A 97 14.15 -17.41 1.26
CA SER A 97 13.85 -16.54 0.11
C SER A 97 14.39 -15.12 0.34
N ALA A 98 14.45 -14.33 -0.75
CA ALA A 98 14.84 -12.93 -0.63
C ALA A 98 13.94 -12.16 0.33
N GLY A 99 12.66 -12.50 0.39
CA GLY A 99 11.66 -11.68 1.08
C GLY A 99 11.39 -10.38 0.33
N GLY A 100 10.86 -9.38 1.03
CA GLY A 100 10.61 -8.07 0.49
C GLY A 100 9.85 -7.18 1.46
N GLY A 101 9.61 -5.93 1.10
CA GLY A 101 8.73 -5.03 1.85
C GLY A 101 7.29 -5.53 1.86
N ASP A 102 6.53 -5.14 2.87
CA ASP A 102 5.15 -5.61 3.08
C ASP A 102 4.23 -5.40 1.87
N ASN A 103 4.31 -4.23 1.21
CA ASN A 103 3.50 -3.95 0.01
C ASN A 103 3.94 -4.81 -1.19
N MET A 104 5.23 -5.12 -1.34
CA MET A 104 5.76 -5.98 -2.39
C MET A 104 5.30 -7.42 -2.19
N MET A 105 5.36 -7.89 -0.96
CA MET A 105 4.84 -9.22 -0.62
C MET A 105 3.32 -9.27 -0.74
N ALA A 106 2.62 -8.21 -0.31
CA ALA A 106 1.17 -8.12 -0.49
C ALA A 106 0.77 -8.06 -1.99
N ALA A 107 1.59 -7.47 -2.86
CA ALA A 107 1.35 -7.51 -4.30
C ALA A 107 1.34 -8.95 -4.82
N ILE A 108 2.31 -9.78 -4.43
CA ILE A 108 2.32 -11.21 -4.76
C ILE A 108 1.07 -11.87 -4.17
N GLY A 109 0.79 -11.66 -2.89
CA GLY A 109 -0.32 -12.30 -2.19
C GLY A 109 -1.72 -11.88 -2.66
N THR A 110 -1.83 -10.80 -3.43
CA THR A 110 -3.07 -10.32 -4.06
C THR A 110 -3.09 -10.55 -5.57
N GLY A 111 -2.11 -11.27 -6.12
CA GLY A 111 -2.02 -11.52 -7.55
C GLY A 111 -1.67 -10.31 -8.40
N ASN A 112 -1.21 -9.22 -7.78
CA ASN A 112 -0.79 -7.99 -8.45
C ASN A 112 0.65 -8.13 -8.96
N VAL A 113 0.84 -9.03 -9.92
CA VAL A 113 2.13 -9.42 -10.48
C VAL A 113 2.20 -9.21 -12.00
N GLU A 114 1.12 -8.70 -12.56
CA GLU A 114 0.96 -8.37 -13.99
C GLU A 114 0.12 -7.10 -14.15
N PRO A 115 0.17 -6.42 -15.31
CA PRO A 115 -0.65 -5.24 -15.57
C PRO A 115 -2.16 -5.55 -15.48
N GLY A 116 -2.93 -4.54 -15.06
CA GLY A 116 -4.39 -4.63 -14.95
C GLY A 116 -4.89 -4.90 -13.53
N ILE A 117 -4.07 -5.41 -12.63
CA ILE A 117 -4.42 -5.61 -11.23
C ILE A 117 -3.80 -4.49 -10.39
N VAL A 118 -4.63 -3.84 -9.59
CA VAL A 118 -4.21 -2.83 -8.60
C VAL A 118 -4.63 -3.30 -7.21
N THR A 119 -3.72 -3.24 -6.26
CA THR A 119 -4.04 -3.48 -4.85
C THR A 119 -4.31 -2.16 -4.16
N MET A 120 -5.41 -2.09 -3.42
CA MET A 120 -5.78 -0.96 -2.60
C MET A 120 -5.95 -1.42 -1.16
N SER A 121 -5.15 -0.88 -0.24
CA SER A 121 -5.23 -1.22 1.18
C SER A 121 -6.00 -0.16 1.97
N LEU A 122 -7.02 -0.60 2.69
CA LEU A 122 -7.84 0.21 3.60
C LEU A 122 -7.37 -0.02 5.05
N GLY A 123 -6.11 0.32 5.31
CA GLY A 123 -5.49 0.28 6.64
C GLY A 123 -5.62 1.61 7.39
N THR A 124 -4.86 1.83 8.46
CA THR A 124 -4.77 3.12 9.19
C THR A 124 -4.46 4.25 8.23
N SER A 125 -3.44 4.07 7.37
CA SER A 125 -3.19 4.81 6.14
C SER A 125 -3.65 3.99 4.95
N GLY A 126 -3.90 4.63 3.80
CA GLY A 126 -4.28 3.94 2.57
C GLY A 126 -3.09 3.80 1.62
N THR A 127 -3.04 2.69 0.88
CA THR A 127 -2.08 2.54 -0.22
C THR A 127 -2.79 2.10 -1.49
N VAL A 128 -2.29 2.56 -2.64
CA VAL A 128 -2.73 2.12 -3.96
C VAL A 128 -1.48 1.84 -4.78
N TYR A 129 -1.36 0.64 -5.32
CA TYR A 129 -0.21 0.25 -6.12
C TYR A 129 -0.59 -0.78 -7.18
N GLY A 130 0.11 -0.73 -8.30
CA GLY A 130 -0.10 -1.65 -9.42
C GLY A 130 1.22 -2.06 -10.04
N TYR A 131 1.27 -3.29 -10.56
CA TYR A 131 2.43 -3.78 -11.28
C TYR A 131 2.59 -3.03 -12.62
N SER A 132 3.85 -2.72 -12.97
CA SER A 132 4.24 -2.22 -14.28
C SER A 132 5.44 -3.00 -14.80
N ALA A 133 5.42 -3.35 -16.10
CA ALA A 133 6.56 -3.95 -16.80
C ALA A 133 7.67 -2.94 -17.11
N GLU A 134 7.33 -1.65 -17.10
CA GLU A 134 8.25 -0.55 -17.37
C GLU A 134 8.41 0.32 -16.12
N VAL A 135 9.57 0.99 -16.02
CA VAL A 135 9.83 1.89 -14.91
C VAL A 135 8.86 3.07 -14.90
N VAL A 136 8.22 3.31 -13.77
CA VAL A 136 7.31 4.43 -13.58
C VAL A 136 7.86 5.32 -12.48
N VAL A 137 8.12 6.59 -12.82
CA VAL A 137 8.65 7.60 -11.89
C VAL A 137 7.79 8.84 -11.98
N ASP A 138 7.21 9.25 -10.85
CA ASP A 138 6.43 10.49 -10.79
C ASP A 138 7.33 11.71 -10.68
N PRO A 139 7.33 12.62 -11.68
CA PRO A 139 8.12 13.84 -11.61
C PRO A 139 7.63 14.84 -10.56
N VAL A 140 6.39 14.72 -10.10
CA VAL A 140 5.78 15.58 -9.07
C VAL A 140 6.06 15.04 -7.67
N GLY A 141 6.27 13.73 -7.53
CA GLY A 141 6.60 13.06 -6.27
C GLY A 141 5.38 12.74 -5.39
N GLU A 142 4.20 12.58 -5.98
CA GLU A 142 2.98 12.18 -5.27
C GLU A 142 2.91 10.68 -5.02
N PHE A 143 3.61 9.87 -5.83
CA PHE A 143 3.80 8.45 -5.55
C PHE A 143 5.26 8.05 -5.60
N ALA A 144 5.58 6.96 -4.94
CA ALA A 144 6.93 6.43 -4.87
C ALA A 144 7.16 5.38 -5.98
N ALA A 145 8.31 5.45 -6.64
CA ALA A 145 8.77 4.41 -7.54
C ALA A 145 9.39 3.27 -6.71
N PHE A 146 8.86 2.06 -6.85
CA PHE A 146 9.41 0.86 -6.24
C PHE A 146 9.71 -0.19 -7.31
N CYS A 147 10.70 -1.04 -7.09
CA CYS A 147 10.80 -2.30 -7.80
C CYS A 147 9.74 -3.26 -7.26
N SER A 148 9.09 -4.00 -8.15
CA SER A 148 8.29 -5.16 -7.74
C SER A 148 9.20 -6.32 -7.35
N SER A 149 8.79 -7.12 -6.39
CA SER A 149 9.47 -8.39 -6.06
C SER A 149 9.17 -9.52 -7.07
N THR A 150 8.72 -9.18 -8.27
CA THR A 150 8.44 -10.11 -9.39
C THR A 150 9.11 -9.68 -10.69
N GLY A 151 10.15 -8.84 -10.61
CA GLY A 151 11.00 -8.47 -11.74
C GLY A 151 10.60 -7.18 -12.46
N GLY A 152 9.36 -6.66 -12.27
CA GLY A 152 8.91 -5.37 -12.79
C GLY A 152 9.06 -4.22 -11.79
N TRP A 153 8.14 -3.26 -11.88
CA TRP A 153 8.04 -2.12 -10.96
C TRP A 153 6.67 -2.09 -10.29
N LEU A 154 6.60 -1.42 -9.14
CA LEU A 154 5.41 -1.30 -8.32
C LEU A 154 5.26 0.16 -7.86
N PRO A 155 4.89 1.10 -8.75
CA PRO A 155 4.60 2.46 -8.33
C PRO A 155 3.49 2.46 -7.28
N LEU A 156 3.72 3.21 -6.18
CA LEU A 156 2.94 3.13 -4.96
C LEU A 156 2.55 4.51 -4.46
N VAL A 157 1.24 4.72 -4.35
CA VAL A 157 0.63 5.86 -3.65
C VAL A 157 0.41 5.50 -2.19
N CYS A 158 0.65 6.45 -1.30
CA CYS A 158 0.33 6.30 0.12
C CYS A 158 -0.39 7.55 0.63
N THR A 159 -1.59 7.38 1.20
CA THR A 159 -2.32 8.44 1.90
C THR A 159 -2.06 8.37 3.40
N MET A 160 -2.15 9.50 4.10
CA MET A 160 -1.99 9.56 5.56
C MET A 160 -3.28 9.23 6.31
N ASN A 161 -4.42 9.32 5.63
CA ASN A 161 -5.73 9.23 6.25
C ASN A 161 -6.59 8.19 5.52
N CYS A 162 -6.79 7.02 6.16
CA CYS A 162 -7.74 6.04 5.69
C CYS A 162 -8.63 5.60 6.86
N THR A 163 -8.47 4.41 7.44
CA THR A 163 -9.34 4.05 8.58
C THR A 163 -9.13 4.95 9.80
N VAL A 164 -7.96 5.58 9.98
CA VAL A 164 -7.77 6.55 11.06
C VAL A 164 -8.82 7.67 11.01
N ALA A 165 -9.16 8.17 9.84
CA ALA A 165 -10.16 9.24 9.70
C ALA A 165 -11.57 8.74 10.04
N THR A 166 -11.94 7.56 9.56
CA THR A 166 -13.26 6.98 9.81
C THR A 166 -13.40 6.50 11.25
N GLU A 167 -12.34 5.97 11.86
CA GLU A 167 -12.33 5.55 13.26
C GLU A 167 -12.44 6.71 14.24
N LEU A 168 -11.75 7.83 13.96
CA LEU A 168 -11.90 9.05 14.77
C LEU A 168 -13.37 9.50 14.85
N LEU A 169 -14.12 9.46 13.73
CA LEU A 169 -15.52 9.84 13.70
C LEU A 169 -16.41 8.76 14.31
N ARG A 170 -16.14 7.48 14.07
CA ARG A 170 -16.83 6.37 14.71
C ARG A 170 -16.75 6.49 16.25
N ASP A 171 -15.56 6.77 16.78
CA ASP A 171 -15.32 6.92 18.20
C ASP A 171 -15.99 8.19 18.76
N LEU A 172 -16.02 9.30 17.99
CA LEU A 172 -16.73 10.53 18.34
C LEU A 172 -18.23 10.25 18.57
N PHE A 173 -18.84 9.42 17.71
CA PHE A 173 -20.25 9.02 17.85
C PHE A 173 -20.44 7.79 18.74
N LYS A 174 -19.36 7.24 19.33
CA LYS A 174 -19.38 6.09 20.25
C LYS A 174 -20.04 4.84 19.65
N LEU A 175 -19.77 4.58 18.37
CA LEU A 175 -20.31 3.43 17.66
C LEU A 175 -19.30 2.27 17.67
N ASP A 176 -19.83 1.07 17.74
CA ASP A 176 -19.09 -0.14 17.39
C ASP A 176 -19.06 -0.33 15.87
N LEU A 177 -18.39 -1.38 15.39
CA LEU A 177 -18.29 -1.65 13.95
C LEU A 177 -19.65 -1.93 13.30
N SER A 178 -20.57 -2.57 14.01
CA SER A 178 -21.91 -2.87 13.50
C SER A 178 -22.77 -1.61 13.40
N GLY A 179 -22.70 -0.71 14.39
CA GLY A 179 -23.36 0.60 14.37
C GLY A 179 -22.77 1.53 13.30
N PHE A 180 -21.47 1.45 13.06
CA PHE A 180 -20.82 2.18 11.97
C PHE A 180 -21.34 1.70 10.61
N GLU A 181 -21.33 0.39 10.34
CA GLU A 181 -21.85 -0.19 9.10
C GLU A 181 -23.34 0.16 8.89
N ALA A 182 -24.16 0.04 9.92
CA ALA A 182 -25.57 0.42 9.88
C ALA A 182 -25.77 1.90 9.52
N SER A 183 -24.90 2.79 10.03
CA SER A 183 -24.92 4.22 9.69
C SER A 183 -24.56 4.46 8.24
N LEU A 184 -23.54 3.77 7.69
CA LEU A 184 -23.18 3.87 6.30
C LEU A 184 -24.31 3.44 5.36
N MET A 185 -25.04 2.37 5.72
CA MET A 185 -26.19 1.87 4.98
C MET A 185 -27.40 2.82 5.04
N ALA A 186 -27.62 3.49 6.16
CA ALA A 186 -28.74 4.40 6.35
C ALA A 186 -28.59 5.71 5.57
N ALA A 187 -27.35 6.18 5.38
CA ALA A 187 -27.08 7.39 4.63
C ALA A 187 -27.22 7.17 3.13
N LYS A 188 -27.77 8.13 2.43
CA LYS A 188 -27.80 8.12 0.96
C LYS A 188 -26.41 8.36 0.39
N ARG A 189 -26.18 7.88 -0.84
CA ARG A 189 -25.02 8.20 -1.64
C ARG A 189 -24.83 9.72 -1.74
N GLY A 190 -23.57 10.18 -1.57
CA GLY A 190 -23.24 11.60 -1.49
C GLY A 190 -23.54 12.25 -0.15
N ALA A 191 -23.86 11.45 0.88
CA ALA A 191 -23.98 11.91 2.28
C ALA A 191 -24.88 13.15 2.46
N GLY A 192 -25.91 13.30 1.63
CA GLY A 192 -26.81 14.46 1.65
C GLY A 192 -26.13 15.78 1.27
N GLY A 193 -25.03 15.76 0.51
CA GLY A 193 -24.25 16.92 0.11
C GLY A 193 -23.12 17.31 1.08
N VAL A 194 -22.91 16.54 2.14
CA VAL A 194 -21.76 16.74 3.04
C VAL A 194 -20.50 16.18 2.37
N ILE A 195 -19.46 17.00 2.25
CA ILE A 195 -18.15 16.60 1.72
C ILE A 195 -17.12 16.66 2.83
N THR A 196 -16.46 15.55 3.12
CA THR A 196 -15.34 15.49 4.06
C THR A 196 -14.02 15.42 3.29
N VAL A 197 -13.12 16.39 3.52
CA VAL A 197 -11.71 16.34 3.14
C VAL A 197 -10.95 15.79 4.34
N PRO A 198 -10.46 14.53 4.32
CA PRO A 198 -10.09 13.81 5.55
C PRO A 198 -8.63 14.03 5.99
N TYR A 199 -8.06 15.21 5.84
CA TYR A 199 -6.64 15.49 6.11
C TYR A 199 -6.32 15.68 7.60
N PHE A 200 -6.81 14.77 8.46
CA PHE A 200 -6.63 14.87 9.92
C PHE A 200 -5.16 14.92 10.36
N ASN A 201 -4.28 14.27 9.62
CA ASN A 201 -2.85 14.18 9.91
C ASN A 201 -1.98 14.88 8.84
N GLY A 202 -2.51 15.92 8.17
CA GLY A 202 -1.96 16.34 6.89
C GLY A 202 -2.24 15.31 5.81
N GLU A 203 -1.69 15.47 4.60
CA GLU A 203 -1.81 14.45 3.56
C GLU A 203 -0.49 14.30 2.80
N ARG A 204 -0.27 13.11 2.25
CA ARG A 204 0.92 12.74 1.50
C ARG A 204 0.65 12.75 -0.01
N THR A 205 -0.51 12.28 -0.40
CA THR A 205 -0.99 12.31 -1.79
C THR A 205 -2.38 12.94 -1.80
N PRO A 206 -2.50 14.22 -2.20
CA PRO A 206 -1.44 15.17 -2.60
C PRO A 206 -0.48 15.55 -1.46
N ASN A 207 0.69 16.12 -1.79
CA ASN A 207 1.71 16.47 -0.79
C ASN A 207 1.34 17.74 -0.01
N LEU A 208 0.52 17.57 1.01
CA LEU A 208 -0.04 18.62 1.87
C LEU A 208 0.18 18.30 3.36
N PRO A 209 1.44 18.28 3.84
CA PRO A 209 1.76 17.80 5.19
C PRO A 209 1.21 18.69 6.32
N ALA A 210 0.85 19.92 6.02
CA ALA A 210 0.29 20.88 7.00
C ALA A 210 -1.24 21.01 6.90
N ALA A 211 -1.89 20.38 5.92
CA ALA A 211 -3.35 20.47 5.75
C ALA A 211 -4.13 19.94 6.96
N ARG A 212 -5.37 20.34 7.06
CA ARG A 212 -6.30 19.90 8.12
C ARG A 212 -7.59 19.39 7.52
N ALA A 213 -8.24 18.48 8.23
CA ALA A 213 -9.55 17.98 7.82
C ALA A 213 -10.60 19.08 7.84
N CYS A 214 -11.48 19.03 6.86
CA CYS A 214 -12.62 19.95 6.74
C CYS A 214 -13.88 19.18 6.36
N MET A 215 -15.04 19.69 6.81
CA MET A 215 -16.36 19.25 6.37
C MET A 215 -17.07 20.43 5.76
N LEU A 216 -17.60 20.27 4.57
CA LEU A 216 -18.26 21.31 3.77
C LEU A 216 -19.68 20.87 3.40
N GLY A 217 -20.52 21.81 2.99
CA GLY A 217 -21.87 21.52 2.52
C GLY A 217 -22.87 21.17 3.63
N MET A 218 -22.54 21.40 4.90
CA MET A 218 -23.43 21.10 6.04
C MET A 218 -24.52 22.16 6.18
N ASP A 219 -25.74 21.69 6.41
CA ASP A 219 -26.91 22.51 6.75
C ASP A 219 -27.75 21.86 7.87
N SER A 220 -28.92 22.43 8.20
CA SER A 220 -29.81 21.91 9.25
C SER A 220 -30.44 20.56 8.90
N ASP A 221 -30.53 20.21 7.63
CA ASP A 221 -31.25 19.03 7.15
C ASP A 221 -30.32 17.83 6.99
N ASN A 222 -29.04 18.07 6.63
CA ASN A 222 -28.06 17.03 6.37
C ASN A 222 -27.05 16.79 7.50
N THR A 223 -27.00 17.64 8.54
CA THR A 223 -26.12 17.49 9.70
C THR A 223 -26.59 16.38 10.61
N ARG A 224 -26.30 15.14 10.22
CA ARG A 224 -26.69 13.89 10.88
C ARG A 224 -25.51 12.94 10.99
N PRO A 225 -25.40 12.11 12.05
CA PRO A 225 -24.28 11.20 12.23
C PRO A 225 -24.01 10.30 11.01
N GLU A 226 -25.07 9.72 10.44
CA GLU A 226 -24.97 8.83 9.27
C GLU A 226 -24.38 9.54 8.04
N ASN A 227 -24.74 10.80 7.79
CA ASN A 227 -24.17 11.58 6.67
C ASN A 227 -22.71 11.96 6.94
N ILE A 228 -22.38 12.37 8.17
CA ILE A 228 -21.00 12.70 8.55
C ILE A 228 -20.09 11.48 8.41
N LEU A 229 -20.53 10.31 8.90
CA LEU A 229 -19.75 9.08 8.80
C LEU A 229 -19.57 8.65 7.34
N ARG A 230 -20.66 8.68 6.55
CA ARG A 230 -20.62 8.33 5.14
C ARG A 230 -19.72 9.29 4.35
N SER A 231 -19.82 10.60 4.57
CA SER A 231 -18.99 11.60 3.89
C SER A 231 -17.50 11.39 4.17
N ALA A 232 -17.14 10.91 5.37
CA ALA A 232 -15.76 10.58 5.70
C ALA A 232 -15.26 9.35 4.92
N VAL A 233 -16.08 8.30 4.82
CA VAL A 233 -15.72 7.12 4.01
C VAL A 233 -15.64 7.47 2.53
N GLU A 234 -16.57 8.28 2.02
CA GLU A 234 -16.53 8.80 0.64
C GLU A 234 -15.27 9.66 0.41
N GLY A 235 -14.95 10.57 1.33
CA GLY A 235 -13.77 11.44 1.23
C GLY A 235 -12.45 10.66 1.24
N VAL A 236 -12.32 9.65 2.10
CA VAL A 236 -11.17 8.74 2.09
C VAL A 236 -11.09 7.98 0.77
N THR A 237 -12.20 7.47 0.28
CA THR A 237 -12.26 6.72 -0.98
C THR A 237 -11.92 7.63 -2.18
N PHE A 238 -12.33 8.89 -2.16
CA PHE A 238 -11.92 9.88 -3.17
C PHE A 238 -10.42 10.18 -3.11
N GLY A 239 -9.81 10.23 -1.92
CA GLY A 239 -8.37 10.34 -1.78
C GLY A 239 -7.62 9.17 -2.43
N LEU A 240 -8.12 7.94 -2.24
CA LEU A 240 -7.58 6.75 -2.89
C LEU A 240 -7.81 6.75 -4.41
N ARG A 241 -9.00 7.19 -4.87
CA ARG A 241 -9.28 7.41 -6.30
C ARG A 241 -8.34 8.44 -6.92
N HIS A 242 -8.03 9.53 -6.22
CA HIS A 242 -7.04 10.51 -6.68
C HIS A 242 -5.68 9.83 -6.90
N GLY A 243 -5.21 9.04 -5.94
CA GLY A 243 -3.98 8.26 -6.10
C GLY A 243 -4.02 7.27 -7.27
N LEU A 244 -5.14 6.57 -7.47
CA LEU A 244 -5.34 5.70 -8.62
C LEU A 244 -5.29 6.47 -9.93
N SER A 245 -5.90 7.66 -10.01
CA SER A 245 -5.86 8.51 -11.20
C SER A 245 -4.44 8.96 -11.54
N ARG A 246 -3.62 9.29 -10.52
CA ARG A 246 -2.20 9.61 -10.72
C ARG A 246 -1.41 8.43 -11.31
N LEU A 247 -1.67 7.21 -10.84
CA LEU A 247 -1.06 6.00 -11.41
C LEU A 247 -1.50 5.77 -12.86
N GLN A 248 -2.79 6.00 -13.17
CA GLN A 248 -3.34 5.85 -14.51
C GLN A 248 -2.75 6.85 -15.52
N GLU A 249 -2.51 8.10 -15.11
CA GLU A 249 -1.85 9.12 -15.91
C GLU A 249 -0.43 8.70 -16.33
N GLU A 250 0.23 7.88 -15.52
CA GLU A 250 1.56 7.32 -15.79
C GLU A 250 1.50 5.90 -16.38
N GLY A 251 0.34 5.47 -16.89
CA GLY A 251 0.16 4.24 -17.64
C GLY A 251 -0.16 2.97 -16.80
N VAL A 252 -0.36 3.09 -15.50
CA VAL A 252 -0.76 1.96 -14.64
C VAL A 252 -2.28 1.93 -14.53
N HIS A 253 -2.92 1.13 -15.37
CA HIS A 253 -4.37 1.03 -15.43
C HIS A 253 -4.91 -0.11 -14.57
N ALA A 254 -6.04 0.13 -13.90
CA ALA A 254 -6.76 -0.88 -13.13
C ALA A 254 -7.92 -1.46 -13.95
N GLU A 255 -7.85 -2.73 -14.29
CA GLU A 255 -8.99 -3.53 -14.75
C GLU A 255 -9.74 -4.14 -13.56
N LYS A 256 -9.01 -4.42 -12.49
CA LYS A 256 -9.51 -4.97 -11.23
C LYS A 256 -8.78 -4.34 -10.04
N ILE A 257 -9.51 -4.10 -8.96
CA ILE A 257 -8.95 -3.66 -7.69
C ILE A 257 -9.06 -4.81 -6.69
N VAL A 258 -7.94 -5.22 -6.10
CA VAL A 258 -7.94 -6.14 -4.96
C VAL A 258 -7.87 -5.33 -3.67
N LEU A 259 -8.86 -5.48 -2.80
CA LEU A 259 -8.89 -4.80 -1.51
C LEU A 259 -8.24 -5.63 -0.41
N SER A 260 -7.55 -4.93 0.49
CA SER A 260 -6.99 -5.47 1.73
C SER A 260 -7.17 -4.48 2.89
N GLY A 261 -6.77 -4.90 4.09
CA GLY A 261 -6.86 -4.07 5.29
C GLY A 261 -8.22 -4.09 5.97
N GLY A 262 -8.29 -3.53 7.18
CA GLY A 262 -9.47 -3.61 8.06
C GLY A 262 -10.75 -2.99 7.47
N GLY A 263 -10.62 -1.89 6.71
CA GLY A 263 -11.75 -1.23 6.05
C GLY A 263 -12.41 -2.10 4.98
N ALA A 264 -11.67 -3.04 4.37
CA ALA A 264 -12.19 -3.98 3.39
C ALA A 264 -13.19 -4.98 3.98
N ASN A 265 -13.34 -5.06 5.29
CA ASN A 265 -14.35 -5.88 5.95
C ASN A 265 -15.77 -5.27 5.90
N SER A 266 -15.89 -3.96 5.67
CA SER A 266 -17.19 -3.30 5.47
C SER A 266 -17.76 -3.59 4.08
N PRO A 267 -18.91 -4.29 3.96
CA PRO A 267 -19.56 -4.51 2.67
C PRO A 267 -19.92 -3.21 1.96
N THR A 268 -20.39 -2.22 2.71
CA THR A 268 -20.75 -0.90 2.17
C THR A 268 -19.54 -0.17 1.62
N TRP A 269 -18.39 -0.24 2.30
CA TRP A 269 -17.17 0.41 1.82
C TRP A 269 -16.59 -0.29 0.57
N ARG A 270 -16.60 -1.63 0.53
CA ARG A 270 -16.19 -2.38 -0.68
C ARG A 270 -16.98 -1.95 -1.91
N GLN A 271 -18.32 -1.93 -1.78
CA GLN A 271 -19.18 -1.48 -2.88
C GLN A 271 -18.91 -0.02 -3.25
N MET A 272 -18.67 0.84 -2.25
CA MET A 272 -18.32 2.24 -2.49
C MET A 272 -17.01 2.37 -3.27
N VAL A 273 -15.99 1.57 -2.97
CA VAL A 273 -14.74 1.57 -3.75
C VAL A 273 -15.00 1.18 -5.19
N ALA A 274 -15.78 0.13 -5.43
CA ALA A 274 -16.14 -0.28 -6.79
C ALA A 274 -16.87 0.85 -7.55
N ASP A 275 -17.84 1.48 -6.91
CA ASP A 275 -18.65 2.55 -7.50
C ASP A 275 -17.82 3.82 -7.74
N VAL A 276 -17.01 4.24 -6.76
CA VAL A 276 -16.19 5.45 -6.83
C VAL A 276 -15.07 5.31 -7.85
N CYS A 277 -14.40 4.17 -7.92
CA CYS A 277 -13.31 3.93 -8.87
C CYS A 277 -13.81 3.47 -10.24
N ASN A 278 -15.09 3.10 -10.36
CA ASN A 278 -15.69 2.49 -11.54
C ASN A 278 -14.90 1.25 -12.04
N VAL A 279 -14.42 0.45 -11.09
CA VAL A 279 -13.61 -0.76 -11.34
C VAL A 279 -14.12 -1.89 -10.46
N ALA A 280 -14.15 -3.11 -10.97
CA ALA A 280 -14.52 -4.29 -10.19
C ALA A 280 -13.56 -4.51 -9.01
N VAL A 281 -14.12 -4.75 -7.83
CA VAL A 281 -13.39 -5.07 -6.61
C VAL A 281 -13.37 -6.58 -6.43
N LEU A 282 -12.19 -7.14 -6.32
CA LEU A 282 -11.96 -8.53 -5.97
C LEU A 282 -11.57 -8.66 -4.49
N MET A 283 -12.03 -9.74 -3.89
CA MET A 283 -11.60 -10.18 -2.58
C MET A 283 -11.10 -11.62 -2.68
N TYR A 284 -10.07 -11.93 -1.93
CA TYR A 284 -9.57 -13.29 -1.83
C TYR A 284 -9.87 -13.85 -0.43
N ARG A 285 -9.90 -15.19 -0.33
CA ARG A 285 -10.11 -15.89 0.95
C ARG A 285 -8.92 -15.76 1.88
N GLN A 286 -7.73 -15.52 1.31
CA GLN A 286 -6.49 -15.25 2.04
C GLN A 286 -6.49 -13.80 2.53
N GLU A 287 -6.64 -13.60 3.83
CA GLU A 287 -6.71 -12.25 4.41
C GLU A 287 -5.32 -11.62 4.66
N GLU A 288 -4.30 -12.47 4.91
CA GLU A 288 -2.92 -12.06 5.23
C GLU A 288 -2.06 -11.94 3.97
N GLY A 289 -2.37 -10.96 3.10
CA GLY A 289 -1.75 -10.82 1.78
C GLY A 289 -0.22 -10.80 1.80
N ALA A 290 0.43 -10.06 2.68
CA ALA A 290 1.89 -9.97 2.73
C ALA A 290 2.54 -11.29 3.18
N ALA A 291 2.02 -11.93 4.23
CA ALA A 291 2.54 -13.21 4.71
C ALA A 291 2.32 -14.33 3.70
N PHE A 292 1.14 -14.34 3.05
CA PHE A 292 0.84 -15.28 1.98
C PHE A 292 1.76 -15.07 0.77
N GLY A 293 1.97 -13.83 0.33
CA GLY A 293 2.87 -13.52 -0.78
C GLY A 293 4.32 -13.93 -0.50
N ALA A 294 4.81 -13.72 0.72
CA ALA A 294 6.12 -14.19 1.12
C ALA A 294 6.24 -15.74 1.09
N ALA A 295 5.17 -16.45 1.48
CA ALA A 295 5.12 -17.90 1.38
C ALA A 295 5.12 -18.38 -0.08
N ILE A 296 4.38 -17.73 -0.97
CA ILE A 296 4.37 -18.02 -2.41
C ILE A 296 5.75 -17.77 -3.03
N GLN A 297 6.41 -16.63 -2.70
CA GLN A 297 7.78 -16.36 -3.15
C GLN A 297 8.76 -17.45 -2.70
N ALA A 298 8.65 -17.89 -1.44
CA ALA A 298 9.50 -18.96 -0.93
C ALA A 298 9.22 -20.31 -1.64
N LEU A 299 7.95 -20.59 -1.96
CA LEU A 299 7.56 -21.79 -2.68
C LEU A 299 8.08 -21.77 -4.12
N GLU A 300 8.01 -20.65 -4.82
CA GLU A 300 8.53 -20.47 -6.18
C GLU A 300 10.01 -20.85 -6.29
N ILE A 301 10.83 -20.43 -5.31
CA ILE A 301 12.28 -20.69 -5.31
C ILE A 301 12.61 -22.19 -5.19
N VAL A 302 11.75 -22.98 -4.57
CA VAL A 302 12.00 -24.42 -4.28
C VAL A 302 11.15 -25.37 -5.12
N SER A 303 10.21 -24.85 -5.92
CA SER A 303 9.36 -25.64 -6.81
C SER A 303 9.78 -25.50 -8.28
N ASP A 304 9.28 -26.41 -9.13
CA ASP A 304 9.44 -26.31 -10.58
C ASP A 304 8.34 -25.43 -11.23
N SER A 305 7.34 -24.97 -10.43
CA SER A 305 6.22 -24.14 -10.88
C SER A 305 6.58 -22.66 -10.83
N GLY A 306 6.19 -21.91 -11.87
CA GLY A 306 6.33 -20.47 -11.89
C GLY A 306 5.28 -19.75 -11.04
N LEU A 307 5.55 -18.47 -10.72
CA LEU A 307 4.71 -17.64 -9.86
C LEU A 307 3.23 -17.64 -10.28
N SER A 308 2.94 -17.48 -11.57
CA SER A 308 1.55 -17.45 -12.08
C SER A 308 0.81 -18.77 -11.83
N GLU A 309 1.48 -19.91 -11.98
CA GLU A 309 0.92 -21.22 -11.73
C GLU A 309 0.61 -21.40 -10.23
N LEU A 310 1.56 -21.02 -9.37
CA LEU A 310 1.39 -21.07 -7.92
C LEU A 310 0.23 -20.18 -7.44
N LEU A 311 0.10 -18.98 -8.01
CA LEU A 311 -1.02 -18.11 -7.69
C LEU A 311 -2.36 -18.70 -8.13
N GLN A 312 -2.45 -19.31 -9.31
CA GLN A 312 -3.67 -20.01 -9.77
C GLN A 312 -4.03 -21.20 -8.85
N GLU A 313 -3.02 -21.89 -8.32
CA GLU A 313 -3.24 -23.04 -7.43
C GLU A 313 -3.64 -22.64 -6.02
N HIS A 314 -3.13 -21.50 -5.52
CA HIS A 314 -3.23 -21.17 -4.10
C HIS A 314 -4.03 -19.90 -3.78
N LEU A 315 -4.34 -19.04 -4.76
CA LEU A 315 -5.09 -17.80 -4.56
C LEU A 315 -6.54 -17.96 -4.99
N TYR A 316 -7.47 -18.00 -4.04
CA TYR A 316 -8.89 -18.28 -4.30
C TYR A 316 -9.74 -17.02 -4.09
N GLU A 317 -10.50 -16.63 -5.13
CA GLU A 317 -11.47 -15.56 -5.02
C GLU A 317 -12.60 -15.89 -4.03
N ASP A 318 -12.99 -14.88 -3.26
CA ASP A 318 -14.18 -14.90 -2.41
C ASP A 318 -15.31 -14.17 -3.15
N LEU A 319 -16.01 -14.91 -4.00
CA LEU A 319 -17.04 -14.35 -4.88
C LEU A 319 -18.18 -13.65 -4.13
N GLU A 320 -18.46 -14.04 -2.87
CA GLU A 320 -19.51 -13.41 -2.07
C GLU A 320 -19.11 -12.00 -1.60
N ARG A 321 -17.82 -11.73 -1.51
CA ARG A 321 -17.26 -10.45 -1.10
C ARG A 321 -16.83 -9.55 -2.27
N CYS A 322 -16.81 -10.06 -3.49
CA CYS A 322 -16.52 -9.28 -4.68
C CYS A 322 -17.64 -8.27 -4.98
N CYS A 323 -17.28 -7.14 -5.56
CA CYS A 323 -18.23 -6.08 -5.94
C CYS A 323 -18.01 -5.64 -7.39
N VAL A 324 -19.09 -5.30 -8.06
CA VAL A 324 -19.04 -4.67 -9.39
C VAL A 324 -19.63 -3.26 -9.32
N PRO A 325 -19.12 -2.30 -10.12
CA PRO A 325 -19.66 -0.95 -10.12
C PRO A 325 -21.14 -0.95 -10.56
N GLY A 326 -21.98 -0.20 -9.85
CA GLY A 326 -23.34 0.10 -10.30
C GLY A 326 -23.30 1.25 -11.32
N GLY A 327 -23.87 1.05 -12.52
CA GLY A 327 -23.74 2.04 -13.59
C GLY A 327 -24.21 3.46 -13.22
N GLU A 328 -25.37 3.59 -12.54
CA GLU A 328 -25.85 4.89 -12.05
C GLU A 328 -24.97 5.44 -10.90
N ALA A 329 -24.39 4.56 -10.10
CA ALA A 329 -23.54 4.93 -9.00
C ALA A 329 -22.21 5.51 -9.50
N ALA A 330 -21.61 4.89 -10.48
CA ALA A 330 -20.35 5.35 -11.06
C ALA A 330 -20.48 6.77 -11.64
N GLY A 331 -21.52 7.04 -12.43
CA GLY A 331 -21.78 8.38 -12.97
C GLY A 331 -21.97 9.45 -11.88
N PHE A 332 -22.71 9.11 -10.81
CA PHE A 332 -22.86 10.00 -9.65
C PHE A 332 -21.51 10.31 -9.00
N TYR A 333 -20.69 9.28 -8.78
CA TYR A 333 -19.40 9.46 -8.10
C TYR A 333 -18.35 10.14 -8.97
N ASP A 334 -18.49 10.16 -10.29
CA ASP A 334 -17.63 10.99 -11.16
C ASP A 334 -17.84 12.48 -10.89
N ASP A 335 -19.10 12.92 -10.80
CA ASP A 335 -19.44 14.30 -10.47
C ASP A 335 -19.02 14.65 -9.02
N ALA A 336 -19.33 13.77 -8.06
CA ALA A 336 -18.98 13.96 -6.66
C ALA A 336 -17.47 14.01 -6.44
N PHE A 337 -16.67 13.24 -7.19
CA PHE A 337 -15.21 13.30 -7.14
C PHE A 337 -14.68 14.65 -7.63
N GLN A 338 -15.23 15.22 -8.68
CA GLN A 338 -14.85 16.58 -9.13
C GLN A 338 -15.17 17.64 -8.08
N GLU A 339 -16.30 17.50 -7.37
CA GLU A 339 -16.64 18.40 -6.26
C GLU A 339 -15.68 18.23 -5.08
N TYR A 340 -15.32 16.99 -4.74
CA TYR A 340 -14.31 16.70 -3.72
C TYR A 340 -12.95 17.31 -4.08
N GLN A 341 -12.49 17.19 -5.34
CA GLN A 341 -11.21 17.77 -5.78
C GLN A 341 -11.22 19.29 -5.61
N ARG A 342 -12.29 19.98 -6.03
CA ARG A 342 -12.44 21.42 -5.81
C ARG A 342 -12.43 21.80 -4.32
N ALA A 343 -13.12 21.00 -3.49
CA ALA A 343 -13.11 21.20 -2.04
C ALA A 343 -11.71 21.02 -1.44
N ALA A 344 -10.99 19.98 -1.85
CA ALA A 344 -9.62 19.70 -1.41
C ALA A 344 -8.64 20.83 -1.80
N GLU A 345 -8.75 21.37 -3.01
CA GLU A 345 -7.96 22.52 -3.46
C GLU A 345 -8.23 23.79 -2.62
N GLN A 346 -9.50 24.05 -2.29
CA GLN A 346 -9.88 25.21 -1.49
C GLN A 346 -9.31 25.15 -0.07
N VAL A 347 -9.24 23.96 0.53
CA VAL A 347 -8.76 23.79 1.91
C VAL A 347 -7.27 23.49 2.01
N ALA A 348 -6.58 23.25 0.90
CA ALA A 348 -5.14 22.97 0.88
C ALA A 348 -4.26 24.12 1.43
N GLY A 349 -4.78 25.32 1.48
CA GLY A 349 -4.11 26.52 2.00
C GLY A 349 -4.36 26.85 3.47
N TYR A 350 -5.13 26.02 4.19
CA TYR A 350 -5.47 26.24 5.61
C TYR A 350 -4.57 25.46 6.56
#